data_5f349a9b7a997c18e5cd11ce6adfd9c0
#
_entry.id   5f349a9b7a997c18e5cd11ce6adfd9c0
#
_cell.length_a   1.000
_cell.length_b   1.000
_cell.length_c   1.000
_cell.angle_alpha   90.00
_cell.angle_beta   90.00
_cell.angle_gamma   90.00
#
_symmetry.space_group_name_H-M   'P 1'
#
loop_
_entity.id
_entity.type
_entity.pdbx_description
1 polymer ?
#
loop_
_entity_poly.entity_id
_entity_poly.type
_entity_poly.pdbx_seq_one_letter_code
_entity_poly.pdbx_strand_id
1 'polypeptide(L)'
;MCIHRHRRSIILAIAVLSLLLPIRAEAHLPGIGLGPVYDGIFHLFLSPEDLIPVIALALLAGQRGAGSSRRALWILPVAWLAGGLTGMFFGTPRGSALTCFSFLVLGGLIAANAKLSSPLTTALATLLGFFHGYLNGSGINRFDDGAYFLLGLALAVFVIVALFTSFVIPLRRQWALIVVRVGGSWIVASGLLMLGWALR
;
A
#
# COMPACT_ATOMS: atom_id res chain seq x y z
N MET A 1 -12.65 46.27 -16.52
CA MET A 1 -12.74 45.40 -15.34
C MET A 1 -13.54 44.09 -15.53
N CYS A 2 -14.40 43.98 -16.54
CA CYS A 2 -15.28 42.83 -16.80
C CYS A 2 -14.57 41.60 -17.42
N ILE A 3 -13.57 41.79 -18.26
CA ILE A 3 -12.90 40.73 -19.04
C ILE A 3 -12.09 39.77 -18.15
N HIS A 4 -11.46 40.25 -17.07
CA HIS A 4 -10.68 39.43 -16.15
C HIS A 4 -11.55 38.48 -15.30
N ARG A 5 -12.77 38.86 -14.99
CA ARG A 5 -13.71 38.04 -14.19
C ARG A 5 -14.20 36.84 -15.02
N HIS A 6 -14.50 37.08 -16.29
CA HIS A 6 -14.95 36.01 -17.20
C HIS A 6 -13.86 34.94 -17.46
N ARG A 7 -12.62 35.38 -17.60
CA ARG A 7 -11.48 34.49 -17.82
C ARG A 7 -11.22 33.56 -16.63
N ARG A 8 -11.36 34.08 -15.40
CA ARG A 8 -11.23 33.26 -14.18
C ARG A 8 -12.35 32.23 -14.03
N SER A 9 -13.58 32.60 -14.37
CA SER A 9 -14.72 31.67 -14.33
C SER A 9 -14.58 30.54 -15.36
N ILE A 10 -14.06 30.84 -16.55
CA ILE A 10 -13.81 29.83 -17.59
C ILE A 10 -12.70 28.86 -17.15
N ILE A 11 -11.61 29.36 -16.58
CA ILE A 11 -10.51 28.51 -16.08
C ILE A 11 -11.00 27.62 -14.94
N LEU A 12 -11.79 28.15 -14.00
CA LEU A 12 -12.41 27.38 -12.93
C LEU A 12 -13.37 26.30 -13.46
N ALA A 13 -14.20 26.66 -14.44
CA ALA A 13 -15.13 25.72 -15.06
C ALA A 13 -14.39 24.59 -15.78
N ILE A 14 -13.31 24.89 -16.51
CA ILE A 14 -12.47 23.89 -17.17
C ILE A 14 -11.78 22.99 -16.14
N ALA A 15 -11.24 23.56 -15.05
CA ALA A 15 -10.61 22.79 -13.98
C ALA A 15 -11.60 21.86 -13.26
N VAL A 16 -12.82 22.33 -12.99
CA VAL A 16 -13.89 21.51 -12.40
C VAL A 16 -14.36 20.44 -13.38
N LEU A 17 -14.52 20.79 -14.67
CA LEU A 17 -14.93 19.83 -15.70
C LEU A 17 -13.88 18.75 -15.93
N SER A 18 -12.58 19.08 -15.89
CA SER A 18 -11.50 18.10 -16.00
C SER A 18 -11.42 17.14 -14.79
N LEU A 19 -11.86 17.59 -13.59
CA LEU A 19 -11.98 16.72 -12.40
C LEU A 19 -13.21 15.81 -12.44
N LEU A 20 -14.21 16.15 -13.25
CA LEU A 20 -15.45 15.37 -13.40
C LEU A 20 -15.40 14.40 -14.58
N LEU A 21 -14.40 14.49 -15.45
CA LEU A 21 -14.22 13.49 -16.52
C LEU A 21 -13.76 12.17 -15.88
N PRO A 22 -14.50 11.06 -16.05
CA PRO A 22 -14.06 9.75 -15.61
C PRO A 22 -12.85 9.36 -16.47
N ILE A 23 -11.65 9.65 -15.98
CA ILE A 23 -10.43 9.04 -16.50
C ILE A 23 -10.57 7.58 -16.12
N ARG A 24 -10.80 6.71 -17.09
CA ARG A 24 -10.64 5.28 -16.86
C ARG A 24 -9.20 5.07 -16.43
N ALA A 25 -8.98 4.90 -15.14
CA ALA A 25 -7.72 4.42 -14.62
C ALA A 25 -7.61 2.97 -15.09
N GLU A 26 -7.01 2.76 -16.26
CA GLU A 26 -6.59 1.44 -16.67
C GLU A 26 -5.48 1.04 -15.70
N ALA A 27 -5.79 0.09 -14.81
CA ALA A 27 -4.85 -0.45 -13.82
C ALA A 27 -3.67 -1.22 -14.46
N HIS A 28 -3.69 -1.36 -15.78
CA HIS A 28 -2.54 -1.81 -16.56
C HIS A 28 -1.73 -0.59 -16.96
N LEU A 29 -0.78 -0.20 -16.10
CA LEU A 29 0.24 0.77 -16.46
C LEU A 29 0.95 0.26 -17.72
N PRO A 30 0.86 0.99 -18.87
CA PRO A 30 1.82 0.79 -19.93
C PRO A 30 3.19 1.00 -19.27
N GLY A 31 4.12 0.06 -19.47
CA GLY A 31 5.45 0.17 -18.87
C GLY A 31 5.99 1.57 -19.10
N ILE A 32 6.50 2.22 -18.07
CA ILE A 32 7.03 3.59 -18.15
C ILE A 32 8.27 3.69 -19.08
N GLY A 33 8.64 2.58 -19.72
CA GLY A 33 9.78 2.50 -20.66
C GLY A 33 11.14 2.44 -19.99
N LEU A 34 11.21 2.45 -18.65
CA LEU A 34 12.46 2.36 -17.88
C LEU A 34 12.82 0.90 -17.51
N GLY A 35 11.94 -0.04 -17.85
CA GLY A 35 12.13 -1.47 -17.62
C GLY A 35 11.38 -2.02 -16.39
N PRO A 36 11.27 -3.36 -16.29
CA PRO A 36 10.34 -4.03 -15.38
C PRO A 36 10.63 -3.77 -13.89
N VAL A 37 11.87 -3.53 -13.50
CA VAL A 37 12.20 -3.16 -12.11
C VAL A 37 11.56 -1.83 -11.73
N TYR A 38 11.65 -0.82 -12.59
CA TYR A 38 11.03 0.48 -12.35
C TYR A 38 9.52 0.39 -12.39
N ASP A 39 8.96 -0.42 -13.30
CA ASP A 39 7.52 -0.66 -13.37
C ASP A 39 7.01 -1.26 -12.03
N GLY A 40 7.75 -2.18 -11.41
CA GLY A 40 7.45 -2.72 -10.09
C GLY A 40 7.53 -1.68 -8.98
N ILE A 41 8.55 -0.81 -8.99
CA ILE A 41 8.68 0.28 -8.02
C ILE A 41 7.47 1.23 -8.13
N PHE A 42 7.15 1.70 -9.33
CA PHE A 42 6.04 2.63 -9.53
C PHE A 42 4.69 1.98 -9.26
N HIS A 43 4.54 0.68 -9.53
CA HIS A 43 3.32 -0.04 -9.22
C HIS A 43 2.93 0.13 -7.75
N LEU A 44 3.85 -0.05 -6.81
CA LEU A 44 3.57 0.12 -5.38
C LEU A 44 3.01 1.52 -5.07
N PHE A 45 3.60 2.57 -5.66
CA PHE A 45 3.18 3.96 -5.40
C PHE A 45 1.83 4.30 -6.03
N LEU A 46 1.50 3.65 -7.13
CA LEU A 46 0.25 3.88 -7.88
C LEU A 46 -0.88 2.95 -7.46
N SER A 47 -0.59 1.95 -6.61
CA SER A 47 -1.55 0.99 -6.07
C SER A 47 -1.81 1.24 -4.58
N PRO A 48 -2.77 2.11 -4.22
CA PRO A 48 -3.06 2.41 -2.81
C PRO A 48 -3.43 1.17 -2.01
N GLU A 49 -4.02 0.16 -2.66
CA GLU A 49 -4.37 -1.13 -2.08
C GLU A 49 -3.16 -1.94 -1.59
N ASP A 50 -1.98 -1.69 -2.13
CA ASP A 50 -0.72 -2.30 -1.70
C ASP A 50 0.07 -1.36 -0.78
N LEU A 51 0.16 -0.08 -1.16
CA LEU A 51 0.94 0.92 -0.44
C LEU A 51 0.45 1.15 0.99
N ILE A 52 -0.88 1.30 1.17
CA ILE A 52 -1.46 1.63 2.49
C ILE A 52 -1.25 0.50 3.51
N PRO A 53 -1.48 -0.80 3.20
CA PRO A 53 -1.15 -1.89 4.10
C PRO A 53 0.34 -1.99 4.45
N VAL A 54 1.25 -1.72 3.50
CA VAL A 54 2.70 -1.67 3.77
C VAL A 54 3.03 -0.57 4.77
N ILE A 55 2.52 0.65 4.57
CA ILE A 55 2.67 1.77 5.50
C ILE A 55 2.06 1.42 6.86
N ALA A 56 0.86 0.85 6.88
CA ALA A 56 0.18 0.46 8.10
C ALA A 56 1.00 -0.53 8.94
N LEU A 57 1.55 -1.57 8.29
CA LEU A 57 2.42 -2.53 8.97
C LEU A 57 3.72 -1.88 9.47
N ALA A 58 4.32 -0.98 8.68
CA ALA A 58 5.52 -0.25 9.09
C ALA A 58 5.25 0.64 10.32
N LEU A 59 4.12 1.36 10.35
CA LEU A 59 3.70 2.15 11.50
C LEU A 59 3.50 1.26 12.73
N LEU A 60 2.81 0.14 12.59
CA LEU A 60 2.57 -0.83 13.66
C LEU A 60 3.88 -1.41 14.21
N ALA A 61 4.80 -1.82 13.33
CA ALA A 61 6.12 -2.33 13.70
C ALA A 61 6.97 -1.25 14.39
N GLY A 62 6.94 -0.01 13.89
CA GLY A 62 7.63 1.14 14.46
C GLY A 62 7.14 1.46 15.89
N GLN A 63 5.84 1.39 16.15
CA GLN A 63 5.27 1.54 17.49
C GLN A 63 5.76 0.46 18.48
N ARG A 64 6.16 -0.71 18.00
CA ARG A 64 6.71 -1.82 18.82
C ARG A 64 8.22 -1.74 19.02
N GLY A 65 8.89 -0.78 18.38
CA GLY A 65 10.30 -0.47 18.55
C GLY A 65 11.23 -1.18 17.54
N ALA A 66 12.53 -0.94 17.68
CA ALA A 66 13.55 -1.31 16.70
C ALA A 66 13.62 -2.82 16.38
N GLY A 67 13.34 -3.70 17.35
CA GLY A 67 13.35 -5.15 17.14
C GLY A 67 12.28 -5.61 16.16
N SER A 68 11.03 -5.14 16.33
CA SER A 68 9.91 -5.43 15.44
C SER A 68 10.11 -4.78 14.07
N SER A 69 10.62 -3.55 14.04
CA SER A 69 10.92 -2.83 12.79
C SER A 69 11.93 -3.56 11.93
N ARG A 70 13.04 -4.04 12.52
CA ARG A 70 14.06 -4.82 11.78
C ARG A 70 13.50 -6.11 11.18
N ARG A 71 12.62 -6.80 11.90
CA ARG A 71 11.98 -8.01 11.38
C ARG A 71 11.03 -7.68 10.23
N ALA A 72 10.16 -6.68 10.40
CA ALA A 72 9.26 -6.24 9.33
C ALA A 72 10.03 -5.81 8.08
N LEU A 73 11.17 -5.10 8.25
CA LEU A 73 12.02 -4.62 7.17
C LEU A 73 12.51 -5.74 6.23
N TRP A 74 12.84 -6.90 6.78
CA TRP A 74 13.33 -8.03 5.99
C TRP A 74 12.23 -9.00 5.61
N ILE A 75 11.33 -9.30 6.55
CA ILE A 75 10.33 -10.36 6.35
C ILE A 75 9.27 -9.92 5.34
N LEU A 76 8.80 -8.68 5.40
CA LEU A 76 7.74 -8.22 4.50
C LEU A 76 8.15 -8.29 3.03
N PRO A 77 9.30 -7.71 2.59
CA PRO A 77 9.73 -7.80 1.19
C PRO A 77 10.03 -9.23 0.73
N VAL A 78 10.65 -10.05 1.60
CA VAL A 78 10.95 -11.45 1.28
C VAL A 78 9.66 -12.26 1.12
N ALA A 79 8.70 -12.09 2.03
CA ALA A 79 7.39 -12.72 1.92
C ALA A 79 6.62 -12.25 0.68
N TRP A 80 6.77 -10.96 0.32
CA TRP A 80 6.17 -10.40 -0.90
C TRP A 80 6.74 -11.05 -2.16
N LEU A 81 8.06 -11.20 -2.24
CA LEU A 81 8.72 -11.92 -3.34
C LEU A 81 8.26 -13.38 -3.41
N ALA A 82 8.25 -14.09 -2.28
CA ALA A 82 7.82 -15.49 -2.23
C ALA A 82 6.36 -15.64 -2.67
N GLY A 83 5.47 -14.78 -2.19
CA GLY A 83 4.08 -14.73 -2.61
C GLY A 83 3.94 -14.40 -4.10
N GLY A 84 4.68 -13.39 -4.59
CA GLY A 84 4.68 -12.98 -5.98
C GLY A 84 5.12 -14.09 -6.93
N LEU A 85 6.23 -14.73 -6.63
CA LEU A 85 6.69 -15.89 -7.40
C LEU A 85 5.65 -17.03 -7.39
N THR A 86 5.06 -17.32 -6.22
CA THR A 86 4.00 -18.34 -6.11
C THR A 86 2.78 -17.94 -6.95
N GLY A 87 2.36 -16.68 -6.90
CA GLY A 87 1.23 -16.14 -7.69
C GLY A 87 1.47 -16.24 -9.19
N MET A 88 2.71 -16.01 -9.66
CA MET A 88 3.07 -16.18 -11.08
C MET A 88 2.90 -17.63 -11.57
N PHE A 89 3.15 -18.63 -10.70
CA PHE A 89 3.01 -20.05 -11.06
C PHE A 89 1.55 -20.53 -10.99
N PHE A 90 0.80 -20.11 -9.98
CA PHE A 90 -0.52 -20.68 -9.70
C PHE A 90 -1.70 -19.83 -10.17
N GLY A 91 -1.51 -18.55 -10.40
CA GLY A 91 -2.49 -17.63 -11.01
C GLY A 91 -3.83 -17.45 -10.25
N THR A 92 -4.69 -16.73 -10.84
CA THR A 92 -6.14 -16.54 -10.62
C THR A 92 -6.81 -15.95 -9.37
N PRO A 93 -6.27 -15.57 -8.23
CA PRO A 93 -7.14 -14.92 -7.24
C PRO A 93 -7.41 -13.44 -7.57
N ARG A 94 -8.69 -13.11 -7.67
CA ARG A 94 -9.18 -11.73 -7.71
C ARG A 94 -9.39 -11.24 -6.28
N GLY A 95 -8.42 -10.44 -5.77
CA GLY A 95 -8.16 -10.27 -4.35
C GLY A 95 -8.87 -9.15 -3.59
N SER A 96 -9.98 -8.56 -4.06
CA SER A 96 -10.59 -7.40 -3.39
C SER A 96 -10.96 -7.61 -1.91
N ALA A 97 -11.53 -8.76 -1.56
CA ALA A 97 -11.91 -9.04 -0.18
C ALA A 97 -10.71 -9.16 0.78
N LEU A 98 -9.62 -9.78 0.33
CA LEU A 98 -8.42 -9.95 1.12
C LEU A 98 -7.71 -8.61 1.37
N THR A 99 -7.69 -7.76 0.36
CA THR A 99 -7.17 -6.39 0.46
C THR A 99 -7.98 -5.58 1.48
N CYS A 100 -9.31 -5.60 1.40
CA CYS A 100 -10.18 -4.94 2.39
C CYS A 100 -9.88 -5.42 3.81
N PHE A 101 -9.68 -6.74 3.99
CA PHE A 101 -9.37 -7.32 5.29
C PHE A 101 -8.04 -6.81 5.86
N SER A 102 -7.00 -6.66 5.03
CA SER A 102 -5.72 -6.10 5.47
C SER A 102 -5.86 -4.66 6.00
N PHE A 103 -6.66 -3.83 5.34
CA PHE A 103 -6.98 -2.46 5.80
C PHE A 103 -7.69 -2.46 7.16
N LEU A 104 -8.71 -3.31 7.32
CA LEU A 104 -9.49 -3.39 8.56
C LEU A 104 -8.64 -3.85 9.73
N VAL A 105 -7.87 -4.93 9.53
CA VAL A 105 -7.03 -5.50 10.59
C VAL A 105 -5.89 -4.55 10.97
N LEU A 106 -5.08 -4.12 10.01
CA LEU A 106 -3.92 -3.28 10.31
C LEU A 106 -4.35 -1.89 10.82
N GLY A 107 -5.33 -1.26 10.17
CA GLY A 107 -5.88 0.01 10.61
C GLY A 107 -6.47 -0.06 12.02
N GLY A 108 -7.23 -1.12 12.31
CA GLY A 108 -7.81 -1.38 13.64
C GLY A 108 -6.75 -1.57 14.72
N LEU A 109 -5.69 -2.33 14.44
CA LEU A 109 -4.58 -2.54 15.37
C LEU A 109 -3.81 -1.24 15.67
N ILE A 110 -3.62 -0.38 14.65
CA ILE A 110 -2.98 0.93 14.83
C ILE A 110 -3.89 1.86 15.64
N ALA A 111 -5.16 1.96 15.29
CA ALA A 111 -6.13 2.81 15.98
C ALA A 111 -6.27 2.43 17.46
N ALA A 112 -6.30 1.13 17.75
CA ALA A 112 -6.34 0.58 19.10
C ALA A 112 -4.99 0.70 19.84
N ASN A 113 -3.92 1.12 19.16
CA ASN A 113 -2.55 1.08 19.72
C ASN A 113 -2.21 -0.32 20.30
N ALA A 114 -2.57 -1.36 19.57
CA ALA A 114 -2.49 -2.74 20.03
C ALA A 114 -1.05 -3.14 20.40
N LYS A 115 -0.84 -3.65 21.60
CA LYS A 115 0.48 -4.07 22.10
C LYS A 115 0.80 -5.48 21.60
N LEU A 116 1.11 -5.61 20.32
CA LEU A 116 1.43 -6.90 19.73
C LEU A 116 2.80 -7.42 20.21
N SER A 117 2.87 -8.72 20.42
CA SER A 117 4.15 -9.40 20.63
C SER A 117 4.97 -9.41 19.33
N SER A 118 6.28 -9.54 19.47
CA SER A 118 7.18 -9.58 18.31
C SER A 118 6.90 -10.73 17.34
N PRO A 119 6.59 -11.96 17.80
CA PRO A 119 6.18 -13.06 16.90
C PRO A 119 4.92 -12.74 16.12
N LEU A 120 3.92 -12.10 16.75
CA LEU A 120 2.67 -11.76 16.09
C LEU A 120 2.87 -10.68 15.02
N THR A 121 3.70 -9.66 15.30
CA THR A 121 4.08 -8.66 14.29
C THR A 121 4.80 -9.31 13.11
N THR A 122 5.67 -10.28 13.38
CA THR A 122 6.36 -11.06 12.34
C THR A 122 5.37 -11.88 11.50
N ALA A 123 4.43 -12.58 12.13
CA ALA A 123 3.39 -13.34 11.44
C ALA A 123 2.52 -12.45 10.54
N LEU A 124 2.13 -11.27 11.04
CA LEU A 124 1.39 -10.30 10.23
C LEU A 124 2.21 -9.83 9.02
N ALA A 125 3.51 -9.56 9.19
CA ALA A 125 4.39 -9.18 8.08
C ALA A 125 4.49 -10.29 7.03
N THR A 126 4.64 -11.55 7.48
CA THR A 126 4.70 -12.71 6.58
C THR A 126 3.40 -12.90 5.81
N LEU A 127 2.27 -12.89 6.51
CA LEU A 127 0.95 -13.08 5.90
C LEU A 127 0.64 -11.95 4.91
N LEU A 128 0.82 -10.69 5.33
CA LEU A 128 0.58 -9.54 4.47
C LEU A 128 1.45 -9.59 3.22
N GLY A 129 2.76 -9.78 3.40
CA GLY A 129 3.71 -9.84 2.28
C GLY A 129 3.37 -10.96 1.31
N PHE A 130 3.13 -12.17 1.83
CA PHE A 130 2.81 -13.32 0.99
C PHE A 130 1.52 -13.11 0.19
N PHE A 131 0.45 -12.66 0.84
CA PHE A 131 -0.84 -12.49 0.16
C PHE A 131 -0.84 -11.36 -0.87
N HIS A 132 -0.32 -10.18 -0.51
CA HIS A 132 -0.25 -9.06 -1.46
C HIS A 132 0.72 -9.38 -2.60
N GLY A 133 1.86 -10.00 -2.28
CA GLY A 133 2.77 -10.50 -3.30
C GLY A 133 2.10 -11.49 -4.25
N TYR A 134 1.36 -12.47 -3.72
CA TYR A 134 0.63 -13.45 -4.51
C TYR A 134 -0.38 -12.79 -5.46
N LEU A 135 -1.15 -11.81 -4.99
CA LEU A 135 -2.09 -11.06 -5.82
C LEU A 135 -1.37 -10.35 -6.96
N ASN A 136 -0.28 -9.68 -6.66
CA ASN A 136 0.53 -8.99 -7.68
C ASN A 136 1.11 -9.98 -8.70
N GLY A 137 1.67 -11.09 -8.22
CA GLY A 137 2.25 -12.13 -9.09
C GLY A 137 1.21 -12.80 -10.00
N SER A 138 -0.01 -13.03 -9.49
CA SER A 138 -1.08 -13.66 -10.26
C SER A 138 -1.58 -12.85 -11.46
N GLY A 139 -1.30 -11.54 -11.48
CA GLY A 139 -1.60 -10.64 -12.61
C GLY A 139 -0.51 -10.59 -13.68
N ILE A 140 0.63 -11.24 -13.48
CA ILE A 140 1.79 -11.16 -14.40
C ILE A 140 1.69 -12.21 -15.49
N ASN A 141 1.66 -11.75 -16.75
CA ASN A 141 1.53 -12.64 -17.91
C ASN A 141 2.88 -13.09 -18.53
N ARG A 142 4.01 -12.47 -18.17
CA ARG A 142 5.35 -12.76 -18.69
C ARG A 142 6.32 -13.11 -17.57
N PHE A 143 6.87 -14.31 -17.61
CA PHE A 143 7.72 -14.83 -16.55
C PHE A 143 9.05 -14.06 -16.42
N ASP A 144 9.72 -13.78 -17.53
CA ASP A 144 11.05 -13.15 -17.52
C ASP A 144 11.00 -11.72 -16.98
N ASP A 145 10.10 -10.90 -17.49
CA ASP A 145 9.91 -9.51 -17.03
C ASP A 145 9.26 -9.46 -15.62
N GLY A 146 8.44 -10.47 -15.31
CA GLY A 146 7.70 -10.56 -14.05
C GLY A 146 8.59 -10.71 -12.82
N ALA A 147 9.66 -11.48 -12.89
CA ALA A 147 10.59 -11.63 -11.79
C ALA A 147 11.30 -10.30 -11.46
N TYR A 148 11.70 -9.55 -12.50
CA TYR A 148 12.30 -8.22 -12.32
C TYR A 148 11.29 -7.20 -11.78
N PHE A 149 10.04 -7.26 -12.23
CA PHE A 149 8.95 -6.45 -11.69
C PHE A 149 8.75 -6.71 -10.19
N LEU A 150 8.65 -7.98 -9.78
CA LEU A 150 8.51 -8.36 -8.37
C LEU A 150 9.70 -7.93 -7.53
N LEU A 151 10.92 -7.98 -8.10
CA LEU A 151 12.11 -7.47 -7.42
C LEU A 151 12.01 -5.97 -7.18
N GLY A 152 11.63 -5.19 -8.19
CA GLY A 152 11.42 -3.75 -8.07
C GLY A 152 10.38 -3.41 -7.00
N LEU A 153 9.27 -4.14 -7.00
CA LEU A 153 8.19 -3.96 -6.03
C LEU A 153 8.67 -4.29 -4.60
N ALA A 154 9.40 -5.39 -4.40
CA ALA A 154 9.95 -5.75 -3.10
C ALA A 154 10.99 -4.74 -2.59
N LEU A 155 11.81 -4.17 -3.49
CA LEU A 155 12.73 -3.08 -3.14
C LEU A 155 11.96 -1.83 -2.69
N ALA A 156 10.87 -1.47 -3.37
CA ALA A 156 10.02 -0.36 -2.96
C ALA A 156 9.38 -0.62 -1.60
N VAL A 157 8.86 -1.82 -1.35
CA VAL A 157 8.34 -2.24 -0.04
C VAL A 157 9.42 -2.09 1.03
N PHE A 158 10.65 -2.56 0.78
CA PHE A 158 11.77 -2.42 1.71
C PHE A 158 12.02 -0.95 2.06
N VAL A 159 12.09 -0.07 1.08
CA VAL A 159 12.35 1.36 1.27
C VAL A 159 11.22 2.01 2.08
N ILE A 160 9.95 1.73 1.75
CA ILE A 160 8.80 2.27 2.48
C ILE A 160 8.81 1.81 3.94
N VAL A 161 9.08 0.53 4.20
CA VAL A 161 9.17 0.02 5.58
C VAL A 161 10.32 0.69 6.33
N ALA A 162 11.50 0.84 5.71
CA ALA A 162 12.64 1.53 6.30
C ALA A 162 12.30 2.97 6.69
N LEU A 163 11.69 3.72 5.78
CA LEU A 163 11.33 5.12 6.01
C LEU A 163 10.29 5.26 7.13
N PHE A 164 9.17 4.54 7.07
CA PHE A 164 8.09 4.70 8.02
C PHE A 164 8.43 4.16 9.41
N THR A 165 9.17 3.05 9.52
CA THR A 165 9.64 2.57 10.82
C THR A 165 10.63 3.53 11.44
N SER A 166 11.59 4.07 10.66
CA SER A 166 12.56 5.05 11.14
C SER A 166 11.91 6.34 11.60
N PHE A 167 10.82 6.76 10.93
CA PHE A 167 10.04 7.92 11.34
C PHE A 167 9.28 7.70 12.64
N VAL A 168 8.71 6.51 12.87
CA VAL A 168 7.84 6.23 14.03
C VAL A 168 8.63 5.89 15.30
N ILE A 169 9.76 5.19 15.20
CA ILE A 169 10.57 4.76 16.36
C ILE A 169 10.88 5.90 17.34
N PRO A 170 11.31 7.12 16.89
CA PRO A 170 11.63 8.22 17.79
C PRO A 170 10.40 8.96 18.32
N LEU A 171 9.19 8.68 17.84
CA LEU A 171 7.99 9.38 18.27
C LEU A 171 7.64 9.03 19.73
N ARG A 172 8.04 9.92 20.64
CA ARG A 172 7.79 9.79 22.10
C ARG A 172 6.67 10.69 22.58
N ARG A 173 6.28 11.70 21.82
CA ARG A 173 5.28 12.68 22.19
C ARG A 173 3.87 12.10 22.05
N GLN A 174 3.03 12.33 23.06
CA GLN A 174 1.68 11.77 23.12
C GLN A 174 0.79 12.19 21.93
N TRP A 175 0.91 13.46 21.49
CA TRP A 175 0.19 13.93 20.32
C TRP A 175 0.58 13.18 19.02
N ALA A 176 1.86 12.82 18.87
CA ALA A 176 2.34 12.08 17.69
C ALA A 176 1.76 10.66 17.65
N LEU A 177 1.62 10.01 18.81
CA LEU A 177 0.95 8.72 18.91
C LEU A 177 -0.55 8.83 18.56
N ILE A 178 -1.20 9.95 18.93
CA ILE A 178 -2.58 10.21 18.55
C ILE A 178 -2.71 10.35 17.04
N VAL A 179 -1.80 11.09 16.38
CA VAL A 179 -1.80 11.23 14.91
C VAL A 179 -1.70 9.87 14.21
N VAL A 180 -0.79 8.99 14.67
CA VAL A 180 -0.67 7.64 14.11
C VAL A 180 -1.96 6.84 14.30
N ARG A 181 -2.61 6.91 15.47
CA ARG A 181 -3.88 6.24 15.74
C ARG A 181 -5.03 6.76 14.88
N VAL A 182 -5.10 8.09 14.68
CA VAL A 182 -6.06 8.70 13.75
C VAL A 182 -5.83 8.18 12.34
N GLY A 183 -4.58 8.12 11.88
CA GLY A 183 -4.23 7.49 10.59
C GLY A 183 -4.75 6.05 10.49
N GLY A 184 -4.61 5.26 11.56
CA GLY A 184 -5.20 3.91 11.63
C GLY A 184 -6.71 3.90 11.44
N SER A 185 -7.43 4.84 12.06
CA SER A 185 -8.89 4.96 11.90
C SER A 185 -9.30 5.30 10.47
N TRP A 186 -8.53 6.15 9.79
CA TRP A 186 -8.74 6.47 8.37
C TRP A 186 -8.51 5.25 7.46
N ILE A 187 -7.49 4.43 7.77
CA ILE A 187 -7.24 3.17 7.05
C ILE A 187 -8.44 2.21 7.21
N VAL A 188 -8.99 2.07 8.43
CA VAL A 188 -10.22 1.28 8.67
C VAL A 188 -11.38 1.82 7.84
N ALA A 189 -11.61 3.14 7.87
CA ALA A 189 -12.70 3.76 7.11
C ALA A 189 -12.56 3.48 5.60
N SER A 190 -11.34 3.58 5.06
CA SER A 190 -11.06 3.21 3.66
C SER A 190 -11.35 1.75 3.38
N GLY A 191 -10.96 0.83 4.28
CA GLY A 191 -11.25 -0.60 4.16
C GLY A 191 -12.75 -0.90 4.17
N LEU A 192 -13.53 -0.21 5.02
CA LEU A 192 -15.00 -0.34 5.05
C LEU A 192 -15.65 0.16 3.76
N LEU A 193 -15.17 1.28 3.21
CA LEU A 193 -15.65 1.80 1.93
C LEU A 193 -15.36 0.82 0.78
N MET A 194 -14.14 0.28 0.73
CA MET A 194 -13.77 -0.74 -0.27
C MET A 194 -14.62 -2.00 -0.14
N LEU A 195 -14.87 -2.45 1.08
CA LEU A 195 -15.72 -3.62 1.34
C LEU A 195 -17.16 -3.36 0.91
N GLY A 196 -17.72 -2.19 1.25
CA GLY A 196 -19.06 -1.80 0.81
C GLY A 196 -19.20 -1.72 -0.71
N TRP A 197 -18.13 -1.33 -1.42
CA TRP A 197 -18.08 -1.36 -2.88
C TRP A 197 -18.02 -2.79 -3.44
N ALA A 198 -17.23 -3.66 -2.82
CA ALA A 198 -17.04 -5.05 -3.26
C ALA A 198 -18.31 -5.93 -3.06
N LEU A 199 -19.23 -5.53 -2.19
CA LEU A 199 -20.48 -6.24 -1.89
C LEU A 199 -21.68 -5.78 -2.75
N ARG A 200 -21.49 -4.83 -3.68
CA ARG A 200 -22.52 -4.36 -4.63
C ARG A 200 -22.49 -5.19 -5.92
#